data_d7d7ef9588c116cba9de4fb08b0cefa1
#
_entry.id   d7d7ef9588c116cba9de4fb08b0cefa1
#
_cell.length_a   1.000
_cell.length_b   1.000
_cell.length_c   1.000
_cell.angle_alpha   90.00
_cell.angle_beta   90.00
_cell.angle_gamma   90.00
#
_symmetry.space_group_name_H-M   'P 1'
#
loop_
_entity.id
_entity.type
_entity.pdbx_description
1 polymer ?
#
loop_
_entity_poly.entity_id
_entity_poly.type
_entity_poly.pdbx_seq_one_letter_code
_entity_poly.pdbx_strand_id
1 'polypeptide(L)' 'MATVTDRITVNPDICMGQPTVRGMRITVAFVLKLLASGMSHEEVLTSYPELEEDDIRQCIKYAA' A
#
# COMPACT_ATOMS: atom_id res chain seq x y z
N MET A 1 -12.22 8.97 -7.38
CA MET A 1 -11.03 8.14 -7.11
C MET A 1 -10.12 8.13 -8.34
N ALA A 2 -8.83 8.35 -8.15
CA ALA A 2 -7.86 8.34 -9.23
C ALA A 2 -6.93 7.13 -9.06
N THR A 3 -6.60 6.46 -10.18
CA THR A 3 -5.69 5.32 -10.18
C THR A 3 -4.30 5.80 -10.61
N VAL A 4 -3.32 5.64 -9.74
CA VAL A 4 -1.93 6.05 -9.99
C VAL A 4 -1.16 4.90 -10.65
N THR A 5 -1.36 3.68 -10.15
CA THR A 5 -0.87 2.44 -10.76
C THR A 5 -2.04 1.46 -10.74
N ASP A 6 -1.83 0.24 -11.21
CA ASP A 6 -2.89 -0.78 -11.20
C ASP A 6 -3.46 -1.01 -9.80
N ARG A 7 -2.67 -0.76 -8.76
CA ARG A 7 -3.05 -1.07 -7.38
C ARG A 7 -3.03 0.12 -6.45
N ILE A 8 -2.50 1.25 -6.87
CA ILE A 8 -2.43 2.45 -6.03
C ILE A 8 -3.48 3.44 -6.49
N THR A 9 -4.36 3.82 -5.59
CA THR A 9 -5.45 4.74 -5.89
C THR A 9 -5.44 5.92 -4.92
N VAL A 10 -5.98 7.05 -5.36
CA VAL A 10 -6.14 8.25 -4.53
C VAL A 10 -7.61 8.58 -4.51
N ASN A 11 -8.20 8.61 -3.31
CA ASN A 11 -9.59 8.96 -3.12
C ASN A 11 -9.66 9.95 -1.95
N PRO A 12 -10.16 11.17 -2.17
CA PRO A 12 -10.19 12.18 -1.11
C PRO A 12 -11.05 11.77 0.09
N ASP A 13 -11.95 10.80 -0.09
CA ASP A 13 -12.81 10.32 0.99
C ASP A 13 -12.17 9.19 1.78
N ILE A 14 -11.01 8.72 1.38
CA ILE A 14 -10.30 7.62 2.06
C ILE A 14 -8.93 8.11 2.50
N CYS A 15 -8.62 7.95 3.78
CA CYS A 15 -7.33 8.30 4.37
C CYS A 15 -6.90 9.74 4.01
N MET A 16 -7.87 10.65 3.98
CA MET A 16 -7.64 12.08 3.71
C MET A 16 -6.96 12.34 2.37
N GLY A 17 -7.23 11.51 1.38
CA GLY A 17 -6.70 11.68 0.03
C GLY A 17 -5.28 11.14 -0.17
N GLN A 18 -4.73 10.44 0.81
CA GLN A 18 -3.41 9.83 0.64
C GLN A 18 -3.50 8.62 -0.29
N PRO A 19 -2.43 8.30 -1.03
CA PRO A 19 -2.40 7.10 -1.85
C PRO A 19 -2.65 5.84 -1.01
N THR A 20 -3.59 5.01 -1.46
CA THR A 20 -3.96 3.78 -0.77
C THR A 20 -3.87 2.61 -1.72
N VAL A 21 -3.84 1.39 -1.15
CA VAL A 21 -3.78 0.16 -1.93
C VAL A 21 -5.21 -0.25 -2.29
N ARG A 22 -5.52 -0.27 -3.58
CA ARG A 22 -6.79 -0.76 -4.15
C ARG A 22 -8.04 -0.18 -3.45
N GLY A 23 -7.99 1.08 -3.05
CA GLY A 23 -9.12 1.72 -2.38
C GLY A 23 -9.36 1.29 -0.94
N MET A 24 -8.47 0.47 -0.38
CA MET A 24 -8.55 0.07 1.03
C MET A 24 -8.01 1.19 1.93
N ARG A 25 -8.23 1.06 3.24
CA ARG A 25 -7.71 2.04 4.20
C ARG A 25 -6.26 1.76 4.60
N ILE A 26 -5.52 1.08 3.74
CA ILE A 26 -4.09 0.80 3.91
C ILE A 26 -3.35 1.75 2.97
N THR A 27 -2.61 2.70 3.54
CA THR A 27 -1.88 3.67 2.74
C THR A 27 -0.56 3.09 2.24
N VAL A 28 -0.06 3.64 1.13
CA VAL A 28 1.27 3.31 0.63
C VAL A 28 2.30 3.62 1.71
N ALA A 29 2.16 4.77 2.38
CA ALA A 29 3.09 5.18 3.44
C ALA A 29 3.12 4.15 4.58
N PHE A 30 1.97 3.59 4.95
CA PHE A 30 1.91 2.58 6.00
C PHE A 30 2.68 1.31 5.60
N VAL A 31 2.47 0.84 4.37
CA VAL A 31 3.18 -0.34 3.87
C VAL A 31 4.69 -0.10 3.88
N LEU A 32 5.12 1.07 3.40
CA LEU A 32 6.54 1.42 3.37
C LEU A 32 7.11 1.49 4.78
N LYS A 33 6.34 1.99 5.74
CA LYS A 33 6.76 2.06 7.13
C LYS A 33 6.98 0.67 7.73
N LEU A 34 6.11 -0.29 7.40
CA LEU A 34 6.28 -1.67 7.86
C LEU A 34 7.58 -2.27 7.31
N LEU A 35 7.85 -2.05 6.02
CA LEU A 35 9.08 -2.53 5.41
C LEU A 35 10.31 -1.86 6.01
N ALA A 36 10.23 -0.56 6.27
CA ALA A 36 11.33 0.20 6.86
C ALA A 36 11.62 -0.24 8.29
N SER A 37 10.65 -0.80 8.99
CA SER A 37 10.84 -1.33 10.35
C SER A 37 11.52 -2.69 10.38
N GLY A 38 11.80 -3.27 9.22
CA GLY A 38 12.50 -4.56 9.11
C GLY A 38 11.59 -5.74 8.83
N MET A 39 10.30 -5.53 8.61
CA MET A 39 9.40 -6.63 8.26
C MET A 39 9.70 -7.10 6.83
N SER A 40 9.73 -8.42 6.65
CA SER A 40 9.83 -9.00 5.31
C SER A 40 8.48 -8.92 4.61
N HIS A 41 8.49 -9.10 3.28
CA HIS A 41 7.23 -9.17 2.51
C HIS A 41 6.30 -10.24 3.07
N GLU A 42 6.86 -11.41 3.40
CA GLU A 42 6.07 -12.51 3.96
C GLU A 42 5.43 -12.13 5.29
N GLU A 43 6.16 -11.44 6.15
CA GLU A 43 5.63 -10.99 7.43
C GLU A 43 4.49 -9.99 7.25
N VAL A 44 4.65 -9.07 6.29
CA VAL A 44 3.61 -8.09 5.99
C VAL A 44 2.34 -8.80 5.49
N LEU A 45 2.50 -9.76 4.58
CA LEU A 45 1.36 -10.49 4.02
C LEU A 45 0.67 -11.36 5.06
N THR A 46 1.42 -11.91 6.02
CA THR A 46 0.85 -12.68 7.10
C THR A 46 0.05 -11.81 8.07
N SER A 47 0.57 -10.61 8.36
CA SER A 47 -0.09 -9.67 9.27
C SER A 47 -1.29 -8.99 8.64
N TYR A 48 -1.27 -8.77 7.34
CA TYR A 48 -2.32 -8.08 6.58
C TYR A 48 -2.75 -8.95 5.41
N PRO A 49 -3.57 -9.97 5.66
CA PRO A 49 -3.92 -10.96 4.61
C PRO A 49 -4.69 -10.39 3.43
N GLU A 50 -5.24 -9.19 3.54
CA GLU A 50 -5.89 -8.52 2.42
C GLU A 50 -4.87 -8.00 1.38
N LEU A 51 -3.58 -7.92 1.73
CA LEU A 51 -2.54 -7.49 0.82
C LEU A 51 -2.01 -8.67 0.00
N GLU A 52 -1.55 -8.36 -1.20
CA GLU A 52 -0.89 -9.32 -2.09
C GLU A 52 0.55 -8.88 -2.34
N GLU A 53 1.39 -9.81 -2.80
CA GLU A 53 2.80 -9.50 -3.08
C GLU A 53 2.93 -8.34 -4.07
N ASP A 54 2.08 -8.31 -5.09
CA ASP A 54 2.11 -7.23 -6.07
C ASP A 54 1.73 -5.88 -5.45
N ASP A 55 0.92 -5.88 -4.40
CA ASP A 55 0.58 -4.64 -3.69
C ASP A 55 1.83 -4.02 -3.08
N ILE A 56 2.67 -4.86 -2.44
CA ILE A 56 3.91 -4.42 -1.84
C ILE A 56 4.86 -3.89 -2.91
N ARG A 57 4.99 -4.60 -4.01
CA ARG A 57 5.88 -4.20 -5.11
C ARG A 57 5.43 -2.86 -5.71
N GLN A 58 4.12 -2.67 -5.89
CA GLN A 58 3.60 -1.42 -6.43
C GLN A 58 3.83 -0.26 -5.46
N CYS A 59 3.73 -0.50 -4.16
CA CYS A 59 4.03 0.52 -3.16
C CYS A 59 5.48 0.98 -3.25
N ILE A 60 6.41 0.03 -3.36
CA ILE A 60 7.83 0.34 -3.49
C ILE A 60 8.09 1.11 -4.78
N LYS A 61 7.50 0.67 -5.87
CA LYS A 61 7.63 1.31 -7.17
C LYS A 61 7.09 2.73 -7.15
N TYR A 62 5.96 2.93 -6.49
CA TYR A 62 5.36 4.26 -6.37
C TYR A 62 6.28 5.23 -5.62
N ALA A 63 6.99 4.75 -4.61
CA ALA A 63 7.87 5.57 -3.78
C ALA A 63 9.22 5.85 -4.42
N ALA A 64 9.59 5.09 -5.43
CA ALA A 64 10.89 5.24 -6.08
C ALA A 64 10.97 6.48 -6.96
#